data_28429ae722f2b69cc438b15dbdc90a99
#
_entry.id   28429ae722f2b69cc438b15dbdc90a99
#
_cell.length_a   1.000
_cell.length_b   1.000
_cell.length_c   1.000
_cell.angle_alpha   90.00
_cell.angle_beta   90.00
_cell.angle_gamma   90.00
#
_symmetry.space_group_name_H-M   'P 1'
#
loop_
_entity.id
_entity.type
_entity.pdbx_description
1 polymer ?
#
loop_
_entity_poly.entity_id
_entity_poly.type
_entity_poly.pdbx_seq_one_letter_code
_entity_poly.pdbx_strand_id
1 'polypeptide(L)'
;MGEEKRREERIKLEVPVMLLTGVGMSRDISGSAIYFETEQFLPRGCPVNFLVRLDHDCLDSPLHLHCRGLVMRVDAAGEKFGIVASGIERSGYFSCR
;
A
#
# COMPACT_ATOMS: atom_id res chain seq x y z
N MET A 1 13.17 -0.99 26.07
CA MET A 1 12.77 -0.66 25.70
C MET A 1 11.76 -0.61 24.87
N GLY A 2 10.82 -0.37 25.07
CA GLY A 2 9.75 -0.47 24.28
C GLY A 2 9.78 0.28 23.12
N GLU A 3 10.61 1.09 23.09
CA GLU A 3 10.54 1.95 22.06
C GLU A 3 10.76 1.33 20.85
N GLU A 4 11.22 0.28 20.87
CA GLU A 4 11.43 -0.21 19.70
C GLU A 4 10.37 -0.47 18.94
N LYS A 5 9.28 -0.61 19.41
CA LYS A 5 8.25 -0.88 18.65
C LYS A 5 7.90 0.05 17.77
N ARG A 6 8.24 1.14 17.86
CA ARG A 6 7.79 2.02 17.00
C ARG A 6 8.77 2.32 16.13
N ARG A 7 9.59 1.56 15.83
CA ARG A 7 10.46 1.89 15.00
C ARG A 7 10.10 2.14 13.65
N GLU A 8 9.06 1.71 13.04
CA GLU A 8 8.66 2.01 11.70
C GLU A 8 7.87 3.26 11.69
N GLU A 9 8.34 4.26 10.98
CA GLU A 9 7.58 5.45 10.83
C GLU A 9 6.49 5.27 9.86
N ARG A 10 5.35 5.90 10.10
CA ARG A 10 4.28 5.95 9.19
C ARG A 10 4.37 7.22 8.44
N ILE A 11 4.35 7.15 7.13
CA ILE A 11 4.40 8.30 6.26
C ILE A 11 3.05 8.47 5.60
N LYS A 12 2.48 9.66 5.72
CA LYS A 12 1.23 9.93 5.05
C LYS A 12 1.53 10.19 3.61
N LEU A 13 1.07 9.31 2.75
CA LEU A 13 1.39 9.38 1.34
C LEU A 13 0.21 8.86 0.55
N GLU A 14 -0.36 9.72 -0.28
CA GLU A 14 -1.52 9.36 -1.06
C GLU A 14 -1.09 9.08 -2.48
N VAL A 15 -1.01 7.83 -2.84
CA VAL A 15 -0.63 7.44 -4.18
C VAL A 15 -1.56 6.33 -4.65
N PRO A 16 -1.73 6.17 -5.94
CA PRO A 16 -2.60 5.11 -6.44
C PRO A 16 -2.07 3.74 -6.10
N VAL A 17 -3.00 2.87 -5.71
CA VAL A 17 -2.69 1.48 -5.41
C VAL A 17 -3.49 0.66 -6.43
N MET A 18 -2.81 -0.06 -7.30
CA MET A 18 -3.48 -0.80 -8.35
C MET A 18 -3.58 -2.24 -7.97
N LEU A 19 -4.83 -2.68 -7.79
CA LEU A 19 -5.13 -4.05 -7.42
C LEU A 19 -5.51 -4.82 -8.66
N LEU A 20 -5.55 -6.13 -8.55
CA LEU A 20 -5.92 -6.95 -9.67
C LEU A 20 -7.32 -6.64 -10.17
N THR A 21 -8.23 -6.33 -9.25
CA THR A 21 -9.62 -6.12 -9.61
C THR A 21 -10.07 -4.68 -9.51
N GLY A 22 -9.17 -3.77 -9.23
CA GLY A 22 -9.59 -2.38 -9.10
C GLY A 22 -8.45 -1.50 -8.64
N VAL A 23 -8.80 -0.34 -8.15
CA VAL A 23 -7.80 0.62 -7.70
C VAL A 23 -8.15 1.09 -6.31
N GLY A 24 -7.17 1.63 -5.64
CA GLY A 24 -7.35 2.27 -4.37
C GLY A 24 -6.40 3.45 -4.25
N MET A 25 -6.40 4.05 -3.08
CA MET A 25 -5.54 5.20 -2.82
C MET A 25 -4.94 5.00 -1.44
N SER A 26 -3.64 5.03 -1.35
CA SER A 26 -3.00 4.86 -0.06
C SER A 26 -3.22 6.09 0.80
N ARG A 27 -3.13 5.90 2.11
CA ARG A 27 -3.21 7.00 3.05
C ARG A 27 -1.97 7.03 3.92
N ASP A 28 -1.50 5.88 4.36
CA ASP A 28 -0.31 5.80 5.18
C ASP A 28 0.52 4.62 4.72
N ILE A 29 1.82 4.76 4.75
CA ILE A 29 2.73 3.69 4.40
C ILE A 29 3.81 3.63 5.46
N SER A 30 4.17 2.43 5.89
CA SER A 30 5.32 2.24 6.76
C SER A 30 6.22 1.20 6.13
N GLY A 31 7.25 0.82 6.83
CA GLY A 31 8.20 -0.16 6.29
C GLY A 31 7.59 -1.49 5.97
N SER A 32 6.61 -1.94 6.75
CA SER A 32 6.06 -3.27 6.57
C SER A 32 4.57 -3.29 6.36
N ALA A 33 3.91 -2.13 6.29
CA ALA A 33 2.46 -2.11 6.17
C ALA A 33 2.00 -0.93 5.35
N ILE A 34 0.79 -1.03 4.84
CA ILE A 34 0.18 0.05 4.09
C ILE A 34 -1.30 0.10 4.44
N TYR A 35 -1.83 1.31 4.60
CA TYR A 35 -3.27 1.52 4.73
C TYR A 35 -3.75 2.22 3.48
N PHE A 36 -4.72 1.64 2.80
CA PHE A 36 -5.30 2.25 1.61
C PHE A 36 -6.81 2.06 1.60
N GLU A 37 -7.49 2.91 0.83
CA GLU A 37 -8.92 2.85 0.70
C GLU A 37 -9.27 2.40 -0.70
N THR A 38 -10.24 1.53 -0.84
CA THR A 38 -10.64 1.00 -2.13
C THR A 38 -12.11 0.60 -2.09
N GLU A 39 -12.72 0.54 -3.25
CA GLU A 39 -14.09 0.05 -3.33
C GLU A 39 -14.13 -1.47 -3.35
N GLN A 40 -12.97 -2.13 -3.43
CA GLN A 40 -12.92 -3.57 -3.50
C GLN A 40 -12.91 -4.16 -2.11
N PHE A 41 -13.74 -5.17 -1.85
CA PHE A 41 -13.71 -5.84 -0.57
C PHE A 41 -12.60 -6.87 -0.62
N LEU A 42 -11.65 -6.77 0.31
CA LEU A 42 -10.57 -7.72 0.40
C LEU A 42 -10.66 -8.38 1.76
N PRO A 43 -10.96 -9.67 1.80
CA PRO A 43 -11.18 -10.33 3.08
C PRO A 43 -9.93 -10.35 3.95
N ARG A 44 -10.12 -10.23 5.25
CA ARG A 44 -9.03 -10.30 6.18
C ARG A 44 -8.39 -11.68 6.10
N GLY A 45 -7.08 -11.73 6.15
CA GLY A 45 -6.32 -12.97 6.05
C GLY A 45 -5.95 -13.39 4.66
N CYS A 46 -6.47 -12.69 3.65
CA CYS A 46 -6.14 -13.03 2.28
C CYS A 46 -4.85 -12.40 1.85
N PRO A 47 -4.09 -13.08 0.99
CA PRO A 47 -2.94 -12.43 0.38
C PRO A 47 -3.41 -11.37 -0.60
N VAL A 48 -2.65 -10.32 -0.72
CA VAL A 48 -2.98 -9.25 -1.65
C VAL A 48 -1.72 -8.84 -2.39
N ASN A 49 -1.87 -8.65 -3.69
CA ASN A 49 -0.81 -8.15 -4.54
C ASN A 49 -1.26 -6.85 -5.15
N PHE A 50 -0.40 -5.87 -5.15
CA PHE A 50 -0.77 -4.58 -5.71
C PHE A 50 0.46 -3.84 -6.18
N LEU A 51 0.23 -2.86 -7.04
CA LEU A 51 1.26 -1.98 -7.52
C LEU A 51 1.05 -0.61 -6.96
N VAL A 52 2.12 -0.01 -6.49
CA VAL A 52 2.10 1.37 -6.05
C VAL A 52 2.95 2.15 -7.03
N ARG A 53 2.40 3.24 -7.56
CA ARG A 53 3.13 4.05 -8.51
C ARG A 53 3.57 5.32 -7.82
N LEU A 54 4.87 5.57 -7.85
CA LEU A 54 5.44 6.76 -7.26
C LEU A 54 5.99 7.64 -8.36
N ASP A 55 5.39 8.84 -8.49
CA ASP A 55 5.88 9.84 -9.41
C ASP A 55 6.59 10.86 -8.56
N HIS A 56 7.81 11.18 -8.91
CA HIS A 56 8.55 12.13 -8.14
C HIS A 56 9.29 13.05 -9.08
N ASP A 57 9.33 14.31 -8.73
CA ASP A 57 9.94 15.28 -9.62
C ASP A 57 11.39 14.99 -9.90
N CYS A 58 12.07 14.29 -9.01
CA CYS A 58 13.46 13.98 -9.22
C CYS A 58 13.67 12.76 -10.08
N LEU A 59 12.61 12.05 -10.45
CA LEU A 59 12.74 10.84 -11.23
C LEU A 59 12.39 11.08 -12.67
N ASP A 60 13.17 10.51 -13.57
CA ASP A 60 12.87 10.64 -14.99
C ASP A 60 11.65 9.83 -15.37
N SER A 61 11.34 8.80 -14.63
CA SER A 61 10.16 8.00 -14.89
C SER A 61 9.58 7.53 -13.59
N PRO A 62 8.30 7.17 -13.57
CA PRO A 62 7.68 6.71 -12.32
C PRO A 62 8.33 5.44 -11.81
N LEU A 63 8.39 5.32 -10.51
CA LEU A 63 8.84 4.11 -9.87
C LEU A 63 7.61 3.27 -9.56
N HIS A 64 7.62 2.04 -9.99
CA HIS A 64 6.54 1.10 -9.70
C HIS A 64 7.03 0.13 -8.65
N LEU A 65 6.26 0.01 -7.57
CA LEU A 65 6.57 -0.94 -6.53
C LEU A 65 5.52 -2.03 -6.55
N HIS A 66 5.96 -3.25 -6.80
CA HIS A 66 5.07 -4.40 -6.73
C HIS A 66 5.14 -4.90 -5.30
N CYS A 67 4.00 -4.95 -4.65
CA CYS A 67 3.93 -5.29 -3.24
C CYS A 67 3.08 -6.52 -3.04
N ARG A 68 3.45 -7.32 -2.07
CA ARG A 68 2.66 -8.47 -1.66
C ARG A 68 2.56 -8.46 -0.17
N GLY A 69 1.42 -8.79 0.36
CA GLY A 69 1.23 -8.84 1.78
C GLY A 69 -0.05 -9.56 2.13
N LEU A 70 -0.44 -9.48 3.38
CA LEU A 70 -1.68 -10.08 3.85
C LEU A 70 -2.59 -8.99 4.36
N VAL A 71 -3.89 -9.13 4.08
CA VAL A 71 -4.88 -8.20 4.60
C VAL A 71 -5.04 -8.49 6.10
N MET A 72 -4.71 -7.52 6.91
CA MET A 72 -4.78 -7.67 8.35
C MET A 72 -6.04 -7.09 8.93
N ARG A 73 -6.59 -6.05 8.32
CA ARG A 73 -7.78 -5.41 8.85
C ARG A 73 -8.57 -4.77 7.72
N VAL A 74 -9.88 -4.82 7.85
CA VAL A 74 -10.78 -4.19 6.90
C VAL A 74 -11.74 -3.35 7.70
N ASP A 75 -11.78 -2.05 7.42
CA ASP A 75 -12.64 -1.12 8.12
C ASP A 75 -13.56 -0.45 7.13
N ALA A 76 -14.66 0.05 7.62
CA ALA A 76 -15.52 0.87 6.80
C ALA A 76 -14.89 2.25 6.66
N ALA A 77 -14.91 2.81 5.48
CA ALA A 77 -14.34 4.12 5.20
C ALA A 77 -15.28 4.85 4.25
N GLY A 78 -16.38 5.35 4.79
CA GLY A 78 -17.41 5.94 3.96
C GLY A 78 -18.04 4.89 3.08
N GLU A 79 -18.02 5.10 1.79
CA GLU A 79 -18.55 4.13 0.86
C GLU A 79 -17.48 3.18 0.39
N LYS A 80 -16.30 3.23 0.95
CA LYS A 80 -15.21 2.39 0.55
C LYS A 80 -14.77 1.54 1.72
N PHE A 81 -13.76 0.72 1.51
CA PHE A 81 -13.19 -0.08 2.54
C PHE A 81 -11.79 0.41 2.82
N GLY A 82 -11.43 0.51 4.09
CA GLY A 82 -10.08 0.83 4.51
C GLY A 82 -9.36 -0.48 4.78
N ILE A 83 -8.28 -0.72 4.07
CA ILE A 83 -7.57 -1.98 4.11
C ILE A 83 -6.20 -1.75 4.71
N VAL A 84 -5.86 -2.55 5.72
CA VAL A 84 -4.50 -2.55 6.24
C VAL A 84 -3.87 -3.86 5.80
N ALA A 85 -2.81 -3.76 5.02
CA ALA A 85 -2.05 -4.93 4.60
C ALA A 85 -0.68 -4.86 5.25
N SER A 86 -0.18 -5.98 5.75
CA SER A 86 1.10 -6.00 6.41
C SER A 86 1.92 -7.19 5.93
N GLY A 87 3.14 -7.30 6.45
CA GLY A 87 4.05 -8.31 5.96
C GLY A 87 4.46 -8.05 4.53
N ILE A 88 4.63 -6.79 4.18
CA ILE A 88 4.78 -6.40 2.80
C ILE A 88 6.16 -6.74 2.28
N GLU A 89 6.18 -7.43 1.15
CA GLU A 89 7.39 -7.65 0.37
C GLU A 89 7.30 -6.78 -0.85
N ARG A 90 8.36 -6.07 -1.18
CA ARG A 90 8.35 -5.12 -2.28
C ARG A 90 9.45 -5.40 -3.26
N SER A 91 9.17 -5.20 -4.52
CA SER A 91 10.18 -5.14 -5.54
C SER A 91 9.82 -3.97 -6.45
N GLY A 92 10.81 -3.22 -6.84
CA GLY A 92 10.55 -2.01 -7.60
C GLY A 92 11.20 -2.01 -8.95
N TYR A 93 10.63 -1.25 -9.86
CA TYR A 93 11.21 -1.05 -11.18
C TYR A 93 10.74 0.28 -11.73
N PHE A 94 11.54 0.86 -12.61
CA PHE A 94 11.15 2.10 -13.26
C PHE A 94 10.45 1.75 -14.56
N SER A 95 9.48 2.57 -14.92
CA SER A 95 8.80 2.37 -16.17
C SER A 95 9.75 2.59 -17.31
N CYS A 96 9.61 1.79 -18.34
CA CYS A 96 10.31 2.04 -19.55
C CYS A 96 9.53 3.00 -20.39
N ARG A 97 10.23 3.87 -21.11
CA ARG A 97 9.53 4.79 -21.91
C ARG A 97 9.71 4.55 -23.29
#